data_ea1e9284ffac6c31a7211d9c354488ba
#
_entry.id   ea1e9284ffac6c31a7211d9c354488ba
#
_cell.length_a   1.000
_cell.length_b   1.000
_cell.length_c   1.000
_cell.angle_alpha   90.00
_cell.angle_beta   90.00
_cell.angle_gamma   90.00
#
_symmetry.space_group_name_H-M   'P 1'
#
loop_
_entity.id
_entity.type
_entity.pdbx_description
1 polymer ?
#
loop_
_entity_poly.entity_id
_entity_poly.type
_entity_poly.pdbx_seq_one_letter_code
_entity_poly.pdbx_strand_id
1 'polypeptide(L)'
;MADLQKQKQNSAQEAIKYVQEGMTLGLGTGSTADCFVKLLAQKEFDVKCVCTSHKTKKLAMSLGLRVFSFDDVKKIDLAVDGADVIASNKNLIKGYGGALTREKIIEYTAEKFIVIADSTKLAQKLAKPVPIEYLPFAKRMVKKGLTELGAKNMVDRLESEMPFYSDNNFHIIDADFGTIANPRALEEQINHIPGVLENGIFSRPVFKVILGTDDGVKEL
;
A
#
# COMPACT_ATOMS: atom_id res chain seq x y z
N MET A 1 6.79 -23.73 -11.76
CA MET A 1 6.34 -22.83 -10.67
C MET A 1 6.47 -21.39 -11.18
N ALA A 2 5.52 -20.52 -10.86
CA ALA A 2 5.59 -19.12 -11.25
C ALA A 2 6.83 -18.42 -10.65
N ASP A 3 7.55 -17.66 -11.46
CA ASP A 3 8.68 -16.85 -11.01
C ASP A 3 8.17 -15.50 -10.50
N LEU A 4 7.78 -15.46 -9.22
CA LEU A 4 7.22 -14.25 -8.61
C LEU A 4 8.19 -13.06 -8.64
N GLN A 5 9.51 -13.29 -8.60
CA GLN A 5 10.47 -12.21 -8.70
C GLN A 5 10.48 -11.58 -10.09
N LYS A 6 10.45 -12.42 -11.13
CA LYS A 6 10.32 -11.97 -12.53
C LYS A 6 8.99 -11.22 -12.74
N GLN A 7 7.89 -11.73 -12.19
CA GLN A 7 6.58 -11.07 -12.28
C GLN A 7 6.58 -9.66 -11.65
N LYS A 8 7.18 -9.49 -10.47
CA LYS A 8 7.35 -8.17 -9.83
C LYS A 8 8.20 -7.23 -10.69
N GLN A 9 9.27 -7.73 -11.30
CA GLN A 9 10.11 -6.94 -12.20
C GLN A 9 9.33 -6.53 -13.45
N ASN A 10 8.56 -7.43 -14.07
CA ASN A 10 7.75 -7.14 -15.25
C ASN A 10 6.71 -6.04 -14.97
N SER A 11 5.98 -6.12 -13.84
CA SER A 11 4.99 -5.11 -13.47
C SER A 11 5.65 -3.75 -13.18
N ALA A 12 6.79 -3.73 -12.52
CA ALA A 12 7.56 -2.53 -12.26
C ALA A 12 8.12 -1.90 -13.55
N GLN A 13 8.65 -2.73 -14.48
CA GLN A 13 9.15 -2.27 -15.77
C GLN A 13 8.05 -1.64 -16.63
N GLU A 14 6.84 -2.16 -16.59
CA GLU A 14 5.70 -1.56 -17.29
C GLU A 14 5.30 -0.23 -16.66
N ALA A 15 5.28 -0.13 -15.32
CA ALA A 15 4.93 1.10 -14.61
C ALA A 15 5.89 2.26 -14.89
N ILE A 16 7.18 1.99 -15.15
CA ILE A 16 8.17 3.02 -15.52
C ILE A 16 7.75 3.80 -16.78
N LYS A 17 7.02 3.19 -17.70
CA LYS A 17 6.56 3.87 -18.93
C LYS A 17 5.61 5.04 -18.67
N TYR A 18 5.04 5.13 -17.47
CA TYR A 18 4.15 6.22 -17.05
C TYR A 18 4.88 7.39 -16.39
N VAL A 19 6.18 7.24 -16.12
CA VAL A 19 7.01 8.29 -15.53
C VAL A 19 7.44 9.27 -16.61
N GLN A 20 7.36 10.56 -16.32
CA GLN A 20 7.81 11.64 -17.18
C GLN A 20 8.70 12.61 -16.41
N GLU A 21 9.58 13.32 -17.12
CA GLU A 21 10.43 14.36 -16.55
C GLU A 21 9.63 15.43 -15.80
N GLY A 22 10.16 15.88 -14.68
CA GLY A 22 9.55 16.91 -13.85
C GLY A 22 8.42 16.44 -12.92
N MET A 23 7.97 15.17 -13.01
CA MET A 23 6.92 14.64 -12.15
C MET A 23 7.34 14.59 -10.67
N THR A 24 6.34 14.75 -9.80
CA THR A 24 6.42 14.35 -8.40
C THR A 24 5.80 12.96 -8.24
N LEU A 25 6.60 12.01 -7.78
CA LEU A 25 6.22 10.60 -7.65
C LEU A 25 5.98 10.22 -6.20
N GLY A 26 4.88 9.52 -5.93
CA GLY A 26 4.65 8.76 -4.70
C GLY A 26 5.26 7.37 -4.83
N LEU A 27 6.23 7.05 -3.98
CA LEU A 27 6.93 5.76 -3.98
C LEU A 27 6.40 4.87 -2.85
N GLY A 28 5.80 3.76 -3.24
CA GLY A 28 5.21 2.78 -2.34
C GLY A 28 6.20 1.97 -1.52
N THR A 29 5.65 1.03 -0.73
CA THR A 29 6.43 0.17 0.18
C THR A 29 6.18 -1.31 -0.12
N GLY A 30 7.25 -2.09 -0.17
CA GLY A 30 7.19 -3.54 -0.36
C GLY A 30 8.05 -4.03 -1.52
N SER A 31 8.20 -5.36 -1.62
CA SER A 31 9.15 -5.97 -2.55
C SER A 31 8.89 -5.65 -4.03
N THR A 32 7.64 -5.42 -4.43
CA THR A 32 7.30 -5.00 -5.79
C THR A 32 7.61 -3.52 -6.00
N ALA A 33 7.27 -2.67 -5.03
CA ALA A 33 7.62 -1.24 -5.04
C ALA A 33 9.15 -1.04 -5.03
N ASP A 34 9.91 -1.86 -4.28
CA ASP A 34 11.38 -1.83 -4.29
C ASP A 34 11.94 -2.12 -5.70
N CYS A 35 11.30 -2.98 -6.52
CA CYS A 35 11.69 -3.19 -7.92
C CYS A 35 11.49 -1.92 -8.75
N PHE A 36 10.35 -1.23 -8.57
CA PHE A 36 10.08 0.03 -9.26
C PHE A 36 11.09 1.13 -8.88
N VAL A 37 11.37 1.31 -7.58
CA VAL A 37 12.34 2.30 -7.08
C VAL A 37 13.73 2.06 -7.67
N LYS A 38 14.19 0.80 -7.73
CA LYS A 38 15.49 0.44 -8.32
C LYS A 38 15.54 0.73 -9.83
N LEU A 39 14.46 0.41 -10.56
CA LEU A 39 14.38 0.69 -11.99
C LEU A 39 14.30 2.20 -12.28
N LEU A 40 13.56 2.95 -11.45
CA LEU A 40 13.46 4.41 -11.55
C LEU A 40 14.85 5.06 -11.44
N ALA A 41 15.64 4.65 -10.46
CA ALA A 41 16.99 5.17 -10.27
C ALA A 41 17.96 4.90 -11.44
N GLN A 42 17.73 3.83 -12.22
CA GLN A 42 18.53 3.50 -13.40
C GLN A 42 18.17 4.33 -14.63
N LYS A 43 17.03 5.03 -14.62
CA LYS A 43 16.52 5.78 -15.79
C LYS A 43 16.91 7.26 -15.80
N GLU A 44 17.54 7.75 -14.72
CA GLU A 44 18.04 9.14 -14.60
C GLU A 44 16.99 10.23 -14.85
N PHE A 45 15.69 9.94 -14.60
CA PHE A 45 14.64 10.94 -14.68
C PHE A 45 14.85 12.07 -13.66
N ASP A 46 14.68 13.31 -14.08
CA ASP A 46 14.59 14.45 -13.17
C ASP A 46 13.22 14.51 -12.49
N VAL A 47 13.04 13.74 -11.42
CA VAL A 47 11.78 13.63 -10.67
C VAL A 47 11.97 13.97 -9.20
N LYS A 48 10.88 14.39 -8.55
CA LYS A 48 10.79 14.51 -7.09
C LYS A 48 10.11 13.27 -6.55
N CYS A 49 10.60 12.71 -5.45
CA CYS A 49 10.02 11.51 -4.84
C CYS A 49 9.50 11.80 -3.44
N VAL A 50 8.31 11.31 -3.13
CA VAL A 50 7.74 11.26 -1.78
C VAL A 50 7.52 9.80 -1.43
N CYS A 51 8.03 9.35 -0.27
CA CYS A 51 8.03 7.93 0.09
C CYS A 51 6.99 7.61 1.15
N THR A 52 6.32 6.47 1.02
CA THR A 52 5.29 6.00 1.95
C THR A 52 5.86 5.42 3.25
N SER A 53 7.17 5.16 3.32
CA SER A 53 7.82 4.64 4.54
C SER A 53 9.26 5.11 4.68
N HIS A 54 9.79 5.02 5.90
CA HIS A 54 11.21 5.25 6.18
C HIS A 54 12.11 4.25 5.44
N LYS A 55 11.64 2.99 5.28
CA LYS A 55 12.36 1.97 4.51
C LYS A 55 12.50 2.37 3.04
N THR A 56 11.40 2.76 2.39
CA THR A 56 11.42 3.21 1.00
C THR A 56 12.24 4.49 0.83
N LYS A 57 12.13 5.44 1.77
CA LYS A 57 12.95 6.65 1.80
C LYS A 57 14.45 6.33 1.82
N LYS A 58 14.87 5.42 2.72
CA LYS A 58 16.27 4.99 2.82
C LYS A 58 16.75 4.34 1.52
N LEU A 59 15.96 3.48 0.92
CA LEU A 59 16.27 2.84 -0.36
C LEU A 59 16.41 3.88 -1.48
N ALA A 60 15.42 4.77 -1.65
CA ALA A 60 15.43 5.79 -2.70
C ALA A 60 16.67 6.73 -2.58
N MET A 61 16.97 7.20 -1.37
CA MET A 61 18.14 8.04 -1.11
C MET A 61 19.46 7.31 -1.39
N SER A 62 19.58 6.03 -1.03
CA SER A 62 20.80 5.23 -1.29
C SER A 62 21.04 4.99 -2.78
N LEU A 63 20.00 5.11 -3.61
CA LEU A 63 20.07 5.01 -5.06
C LEU A 63 20.20 6.38 -5.77
N GLY A 64 20.36 7.48 -5.02
CA GLY A 64 20.55 8.81 -5.56
C GLY A 64 19.28 9.54 -5.98
N LEU A 65 18.08 9.00 -5.69
CA LEU A 65 16.81 9.68 -5.99
C LEU A 65 16.62 10.89 -5.05
N ARG A 66 16.04 11.98 -5.59
CA ARG A 66 15.73 13.19 -4.82
C ARG A 66 14.44 12.99 -4.03
N VAL A 67 14.57 12.80 -2.72
CA VAL A 67 13.45 12.57 -1.82
C VAL A 67 13.08 13.84 -1.07
N PHE A 68 11.80 14.18 -1.10
CA PHE A 68 11.19 15.34 -0.45
C PHE A 68 10.21 14.88 0.65
N SER A 69 9.92 15.76 1.61
CA SER A 69 8.79 15.53 2.51
C SER A 69 7.47 15.78 1.77
N PHE A 70 6.37 15.25 2.30
CA PHE A 70 5.05 15.44 1.70
C PHE A 70 4.65 16.93 1.69
N ASP A 71 5.05 17.69 2.72
CA ASP A 71 4.75 19.11 2.85
C ASP A 71 5.56 20.00 1.89
N ASP A 72 6.68 19.50 1.36
CA ASP A 72 7.55 20.25 0.45
C ASP A 72 7.12 20.16 -1.03
N VAL A 73 6.09 19.39 -1.31
CA VAL A 73 5.57 19.20 -2.67
C VAL A 73 4.15 19.76 -2.80
N LYS A 74 3.84 20.37 -3.96
CA LYS A 74 2.51 20.96 -4.19
C LYS A 74 1.47 19.92 -4.62
N LYS A 75 1.90 18.84 -5.25
CA LYS A 75 1.06 17.76 -5.79
C LYS A 75 1.87 16.48 -5.94
N ILE A 76 1.19 15.36 -6.10
CA ILE A 76 1.76 14.09 -6.56
C ILE A 76 1.13 13.77 -7.90
N ASP A 77 1.94 13.71 -8.96
CA ASP A 77 1.45 13.44 -10.31
C ASP A 77 1.12 11.96 -10.50
N LEU A 78 1.95 11.09 -9.94
CA LEU A 78 1.81 9.64 -10.04
C LEU A 78 2.28 8.96 -8.76
N ALA A 79 1.43 8.14 -8.16
CA ALA A 79 1.84 7.17 -7.13
C ALA A 79 1.97 5.78 -7.76
N VAL A 80 3.01 5.04 -7.37
CA VAL A 80 3.22 3.63 -7.77
C VAL A 80 3.49 2.81 -6.53
N ASP A 81 2.64 1.82 -6.26
CA ASP A 81 2.79 0.94 -5.09
C ASP A 81 2.28 -0.48 -5.36
N GLY A 82 2.61 -1.38 -4.45
CA GLY A 82 2.08 -2.74 -4.41
C GLY A 82 0.70 -2.83 -3.76
N ALA A 83 0.13 -4.04 -3.80
CA ALA A 83 -1.03 -4.40 -2.99
C ALA A 83 -0.90 -5.83 -2.48
N ASP A 84 -1.53 -6.12 -1.33
CA ASP A 84 -1.55 -7.45 -0.72
C ASP A 84 -2.68 -8.32 -1.29
N VAL A 85 -3.80 -7.68 -1.63
CA VAL A 85 -4.95 -8.28 -2.35
C VAL A 85 -5.52 -7.26 -3.32
N ILE A 86 -5.85 -7.70 -4.52
CA ILE A 86 -6.51 -6.92 -5.56
C ILE A 86 -7.79 -7.65 -5.94
N ALA A 87 -8.94 -7.09 -5.60
CA ALA A 87 -10.23 -7.66 -5.99
C ALA A 87 -10.56 -7.37 -7.46
N SER A 88 -11.47 -8.15 -8.05
CA SER A 88 -11.88 -7.99 -9.45
C SER A 88 -12.48 -6.61 -9.77
N ASN A 89 -13.04 -5.92 -8.78
CA ASN A 89 -13.54 -4.55 -8.87
C ASN A 89 -12.48 -3.48 -8.52
N LYS A 90 -11.21 -3.87 -8.44
CA LYS A 90 -10.03 -3.03 -8.13
C LYS A 90 -10.01 -2.42 -6.73
N ASN A 91 -10.85 -2.86 -5.81
CA ASN A 91 -10.63 -2.58 -4.40
C ASN A 91 -9.42 -3.38 -3.89
N LEU A 92 -8.66 -2.80 -2.94
CA LEU A 92 -7.41 -3.39 -2.48
C LEU A 92 -7.44 -3.65 -0.98
N ILE A 93 -6.63 -4.64 -0.54
CA ILE A 93 -6.08 -4.66 0.81
C ILE A 93 -4.59 -4.37 0.69
N LYS A 94 -4.10 -3.44 1.52
CA LYS A 94 -2.70 -3.03 1.63
C LYS A 94 -2.29 -2.94 3.10
N GLY A 95 -1.00 -2.74 3.35
CA GLY A 95 -0.50 -2.48 4.69
C GLY A 95 0.11 -3.66 5.42
N TYR A 96 0.36 -4.80 4.76
CA TYR A 96 1.10 -5.89 5.38
C TYR A 96 2.57 -5.51 5.65
N GLY A 97 3.10 -4.53 4.92
CA GLY A 97 4.39 -3.90 5.20
C GLY A 97 4.39 -2.88 6.37
N GLY A 98 3.24 -2.58 6.96
CA GLY A 98 3.10 -1.66 8.10
C GLY A 98 3.06 -0.17 7.73
N ALA A 99 2.93 0.19 6.45
CA ALA A 99 2.99 1.58 5.98
C ALA A 99 1.61 2.15 5.54
N LEU A 100 0.51 1.45 5.82
CA LEU A 100 -0.83 1.68 5.25
C LEU A 100 -1.31 3.14 5.33
N THR A 101 -1.08 3.83 6.43
CA THR A 101 -1.54 5.23 6.61
C THR A 101 -0.83 6.17 5.64
N ARG A 102 0.50 6.08 5.56
CA ARG A 102 1.27 6.93 4.62
C ARG A 102 1.04 6.51 3.18
N GLU A 103 0.87 5.21 2.91
CA GLU A 103 0.44 4.72 1.59
C GLU A 103 -0.87 5.38 1.18
N LYS A 104 -1.91 5.32 2.03
CA LYS A 104 -3.23 5.88 1.71
C LYS A 104 -3.17 7.40 1.51
N ILE A 105 -2.45 8.14 2.36
CA ILE A 105 -2.29 9.59 2.21
C ILE A 105 -1.69 9.94 0.84
N ILE A 106 -0.59 9.30 0.46
CA ILE A 106 0.12 9.58 -0.80
C ILE A 106 -0.71 9.15 -2.01
N GLU A 107 -1.28 7.93 -1.98
CA GLU A 107 -2.03 7.37 -3.10
C GLU A 107 -3.36 8.10 -3.33
N TYR A 108 -4.04 8.52 -2.25
CA TYR A 108 -5.31 9.26 -2.34
C TYR A 108 -5.11 10.75 -2.70
N THR A 109 -3.89 11.27 -2.56
CA THR A 109 -3.52 12.62 -2.99
C THR A 109 -3.04 12.65 -4.44
N ALA A 110 -2.50 11.54 -4.95
CA ALA A 110 -1.95 11.46 -6.30
C ALA A 110 -3.02 11.67 -7.37
N GLU A 111 -2.66 12.38 -8.45
CA GLU A 111 -3.52 12.54 -9.64
C GLU A 111 -3.79 11.19 -10.31
N LYS A 112 -2.78 10.31 -10.31
CA LYS A 112 -2.89 8.94 -10.80
C LYS A 112 -2.26 7.97 -9.81
N PHE A 113 -2.94 6.86 -9.55
CA PHE A 113 -2.38 5.78 -8.76
C PHE A 113 -2.31 4.50 -9.58
N ILE A 114 -1.12 3.93 -9.72
CA ILE A 114 -0.84 2.66 -10.39
C ILE A 114 -0.48 1.62 -9.34
N VAL A 115 -1.21 0.51 -9.36
CA VAL A 115 -0.89 -0.68 -8.55
C VAL A 115 -0.05 -1.63 -9.39
N ILE A 116 1.09 -2.07 -8.83
CA ILE A 116 1.96 -3.08 -9.42
C ILE A 116 2.00 -4.33 -8.54
N ALA A 117 1.83 -5.51 -9.14
CA ALA A 117 1.79 -6.75 -8.36
C ALA A 117 2.19 -7.97 -9.19
N ASP A 118 2.53 -9.06 -8.50
CA ASP A 118 2.57 -10.39 -9.10
C ASP A 118 1.15 -10.99 -9.21
N SER A 119 0.99 -12.03 -10.02
CA SER A 119 -0.30 -12.65 -10.33
C SER A 119 -1.02 -13.24 -9.11
N THR A 120 -0.31 -13.55 -8.02
CA THR A 120 -0.90 -14.16 -6.81
C THR A 120 -1.74 -13.19 -5.98
N LYS A 121 -1.63 -11.89 -6.28
CA LYS A 121 -2.35 -10.84 -5.55
C LYS A 121 -3.79 -10.63 -6.03
N LEU A 122 -4.13 -11.17 -7.19
CA LEU A 122 -5.48 -11.07 -7.74
C LEU A 122 -6.44 -12.03 -7.04
N ALA A 123 -7.60 -11.54 -6.67
CA ALA A 123 -8.67 -12.29 -6.03
C ALA A 123 -10.04 -11.87 -6.57
N GLN A 124 -11.05 -12.72 -6.43
CA GLN A 124 -12.44 -12.39 -6.81
C GLN A 124 -13.02 -11.29 -5.89
N LYS A 125 -12.74 -11.40 -4.57
CA LYS A 125 -13.22 -10.49 -3.52
C LYS A 125 -12.13 -10.29 -2.48
N LEU A 126 -12.22 -9.22 -1.70
CA LEU A 126 -11.39 -9.03 -0.52
C LEU A 126 -11.87 -10.02 0.57
N ALA A 127 -10.98 -10.91 1.00
CA ALA A 127 -11.28 -11.95 1.99
C ALA A 127 -10.06 -12.31 2.87
N LYS A 128 -9.07 -11.41 2.93
CA LYS A 128 -7.92 -11.56 3.83
C LYS A 128 -8.00 -10.56 4.98
N PRO A 129 -7.29 -10.78 6.09
CA PRO A 129 -7.27 -9.84 7.20
C PRO A 129 -6.92 -8.43 6.76
N VAL A 130 -7.58 -7.45 7.34
CA VAL A 130 -7.38 -6.02 7.10
C VAL A 130 -6.45 -5.48 8.18
N PRO A 131 -5.30 -4.89 7.83
CA PRO A 131 -4.47 -4.18 8.79
C PRO A 131 -5.16 -2.89 9.24
N ILE A 132 -5.15 -2.64 10.54
CA ILE A 132 -5.73 -1.42 11.14
C ILE A 132 -4.67 -0.81 12.04
N GLU A 133 -4.26 0.40 11.71
CA GLU A 133 -3.31 1.20 12.50
C GLU A 133 -4.08 1.99 13.54
N TYR A 134 -3.65 1.90 14.81
CA TYR A 134 -4.39 2.47 15.91
C TYR A 134 -3.48 2.97 17.04
N LEU A 135 -3.97 3.97 17.80
CA LEU A 135 -3.32 4.49 18.99
C LEU A 135 -3.22 3.38 20.07
N PRO A 136 -2.03 3.03 20.58
CA PRO A 136 -1.86 1.94 21.57
C PRO A 136 -2.79 2.03 22.79
N PHE A 137 -3.04 3.23 23.28
CA PHE A 137 -3.97 3.49 24.39
C PHE A 137 -5.40 3.03 24.09
N ALA A 138 -5.82 3.08 22.83
CA ALA A 138 -7.19 2.78 22.39
C ALA A 138 -7.46 1.28 22.14
N LYS A 139 -6.50 0.39 22.33
CA LYS A 139 -6.57 -1.03 21.97
C LYS A 139 -7.91 -1.70 22.33
N ARG A 140 -8.40 -1.51 23.56
CA ARG A 140 -9.65 -2.10 24.03
C ARG A 140 -10.87 -1.57 23.23
N MET A 141 -10.90 -0.25 22.99
CA MET A 141 -11.98 0.40 22.26
C MET A 141 -11.98 -0.04 20.80
N VAL A 142 -10.81 -0.08 20.17
CA VAL A 142 -10.65 -0.52 18.78
C VAL A 142 -11.10 -1.97 18.62
N LYS A 143 -10.63 -2.90 19.47
CA LYS A 143 -11.06 -4.30 19.40
C LYS A 143 -12.57 -4.46 19.57
N LYS A 144 -13.19 -3.71 20.50
CA LYS A 144 -14.64 -3.70 20.66
C LYS A 144 -15.36 -3.24 19.39
N GLY A 145 -14.97 -2.09 18.83
CA GLY A 145 -15.57 -1.55 17.60
C GLY A 145 -15.41 -2.50 16.41
N LEU A 146 -14.23 -3.11 16.25
CA LEU A 146 -14.02 -4.09 15.17
C LEU A 146 -14.91 -5.34 15.34
N THR A 147 -15.13 -5.80 16.57
CA THR A 147 -16.06 -6.89 16.85
C THR A 147 -17.49 -6.52 16.48
N GLU A 148 -17.93 -5.31 16.81
CA GLU A 148 -19.27 -4.78 16.46
C GLU A 148 -19.45 -4.67 14.94
N LEU A 149 -18.36 -4.42 14.18
CA LEU A 149 -18.35 -4.43 12.72
C LEU A 149 -18.24 -5.85 12.12
N GLY A 150 -18.17 -6.88 12.94
CA GLY A 150 -18.20 -8.28 12.50
C GLY A 150 -16.83 -8.91 12.27
N ALA A 151 -15.75 -8.37 12.85
CA ALA A 151 -14.46 -9.03 12.84
C ALA A 151 -14.53 -10.37 13.59
N LYS A 152 -14.15 -11.46 12.91
CA LYS A 152 -14.20 -12.84 13.41
C LYS A 152 -12.95 -13.21 14.20
N ASN A 153 -11.82 -12.64 13.82
CA ASN A 153 -10.52 -12.82 14.46
C ASN A 153 -9.71 -11.55 14.38
N MET A 154 -8.86 -11.32 15.37
CA MET A 154 -8.00 -10.14 15.45
C MET A 154 -6.65 -10.53 16.02
N VAL A 155 -5.58 -10.28 15.27
CA VAL A 155 -4.22 -10.59 15.68
C VAL A 155 -3.42 -9.29 15.81
N ASP A 156 -2.91 -9.01 17.02
CA ASP A 156 -1.97 -7.90 17.20
C ASP A 156 -0.69 -8.20 16.44
N ARG A 157 -0.20 -7.26 15.64
CA ARG A 157 1.04 -7.43 14.89
C ARG A 157 2.23 -7.33 15.83
N LEU A 158 3.16 -8.26 15.69
CA LEU A 158 4.38 -8.33 16.49
C LEU A 158 5.61 -8.26 15.59
N GLU A 159 6.69 -7.75 16.13
CA GLU A 159 8.04 -7.83 15.59
C GLU A 159 8.97 -8.34 16.68
N SER A 160 9.61 -9.50 16.45
CA SER A 160 10.48 -10.16 17.46
C SER A 160 9.80 -10.30 18.82
N GLU A 161 8.54 -10.78 18.84
CA GLU A 161 7.70 -10.98 20.05
C GLU A 161 7.24 -9.70 20.78
N MET A 162 7.69 -8.53 20.34
CA MET A 162 7.25 -7.25 20.85
C MET A 162 6.15 -6.64 19.97
N PRO A 163 5.29 -5.76 20.50
CA PRO A 163 4.34 -5.04 19.66
C PRO A 163 5.02 -4.32 18.51
N PHE A 164 4.53 -4.53 17.29
CA PHE A 164 5.00 -3.80 16.12
C PHE A 164 4.61 -2.31 16.22
N TYR A 165 5.54 -1.43 15.87
CA TYR A 165 5.28 -0.01 15.73
C TYR A 165 5.44 0.41 14.26
N SER A 166 4.42 1.08 13.73
CA SER A 166 4.50 1.71 12.42
C SER A 166 5.49 2.89 12.40
N ASP A 167 5.79 3.42 11.22
CA ASP A 167 6.57 4.65 11.06
C ASP A 167 5.93 5.89 11.73
N ASN A 168 4.67 5.77 12.18
CA ASN A 168 3.94 6.80 12.90
C ASN A 168 3.90 6.56 14.42
N ASN A 169 4.61 5.56 14.93
CA ASN A 169 4.61 5.11 16.33
C ASN A 169 3.23 4.62 16.82
N PHE A 170 2.44 4.01 15.95
CA PHE A 170 1.16 3.37 16.27
C PHE A 170 1.26 1.86 16.16
N HIS A 171 0.34 1.14 16.81
CA HIS A 171 0.24 -0.31 16.68
C HIS A 171 -0.62 -0.70 15.47
N ILE A 172 -0.45 -1.93 15.02
CA ILE A 172 -1.29 -2.52 13.97
C ILE A 172 -1.96 -3.79 14.52
N ILE A 173 -3.24 -3.93 14.20
CA ILE A 173 -4.01 -5.16 14.39
C ILE A 173 -4.51 -5.64 13.04
N ASP A 174 -4.34 -6.92 12.75
CA ASP A 174 -4.84 -7.56 11.54
C ASP A 174 -6.20 -8.20 11.86
N ALA A 175 -7.31 -7.65 11.32
CA ALA A 175 -8.67 -8.08 11.59
C ALA A 175 -9.29 -8.83 10.41
N ASP A 176 -9.81 -10.02 10.67
CA ASP A 176 -10.47 -10.87 9.69
C ASP A 176 -11.99 -10.67 9.73
N PHE A 177 -12.54 -10.12 8.67
CA PHE A 177 -13.97 -9.95 8.45
C PHE A 177 -14.57 -11.06 7.56
N GLY A 178 -13.76 -12.03 7.12
CA GLY A 178 -14.14 -12.96 6.07
C GLY A 178 -14.26 -12.25 4.71
N THR A 179 -15.25 -12.64 3.91
CA THR A 179 -15.48 -11.98 2.62
C THR A 179 -16.13 -10.61 2.82
N ILE A 180 -15.46 -9.55 2.38
CA ILE A 180 -15.93 -8.17 2.51
C ILE A 180 -16.90 -7.87 1.35
N ALA A 181 -18.18 -7.71 1.67
CA ALA A 181 -19.22 -7.47 0.68
C ALA A 181 -19.22 -6.02 0.17
N ASN A 182 -18.99 -5.05 1.06
CA ASN A 182 -18.93 -3.62 0.75
C ASN A 182 -17.66 -3.00 1.33
N PRO A 183 -16.54 -3.04 0.56
CA PRO A 183 -15.25 -2.51 1.04
C PRO A 183 -15.32 -1.04 1.47
N ARG A 184 -16.00 -0.20 0.69
CA ARG A 184 -16.09 1.24 1.00
C ARG A 184 -16.80 1.50 2.33
N ALA A 185 -17.94 0.86 2.54
CA ALA A 185 -18.68 1.05 3.79
C ALA A 185 -17.88 0.56 5.00
N LEU A 186 -17.17 -0.59 4.87
CA LEU A 186 -16.34 -1.11 5.95
C LEU A 186 -15.12 -0.21 6.21
N GLU A 187 -14.47 0.31 5.18
CA GLU A 187 -13.37 1.28 5.28
C GLU A 187 -13.81 2.51 6.11
N GLU A 188 -14.95 3.10 5.74
CA GLU A 188 -15.50 4.27 6.42
C GLU A 188 -15.89 3.95 7.88
N GLN A 189 -16.56 2.82 8.13
CA GLN A 189 -16.98 2.42 9.48
C GLN A 189 -15.78 2.14 10.41
N ILE A 190 -14.71 1.51 9.93
CA ILE A 190 -13.51 1.28 10.72
C ILE A 190 -12.87 2.62 11.12
N ASN A 191 -12.78 3.58 10.21
CA ASN A 191 -12.20 4.90 10.47
C ASN A 191 -13.03 5.76 11.44
N HIS A 192 -14.30 5.41 11.70
CA HIS A 192 -15.11 6.05 12.73
C HIS A 192 -14.88 5.51 14.15
N ILE A 193 -14.12 4.42 14.32
CA ILE A 193 -13.81 3.88 15.65
C ILE A 193 -12.79 4.80 16.34
N PRO A 194 -13.11 5.38 17.52
CA PRO A 194 -12.16 6.22 18.25
C PRO A 194 -10.85 5.49 18.54
N GLY A 195 -9.74 6.11 18.14
CA GLY A 195 -8.40 5.57 18.30
C GLY A 195 -7.86 4.81 17.09
N VAL A 196 -8.66 4.54 16.06
CA VAL A 196 -8.17 4.12 14.75
C VAL A 196 -7.54 5.32 14.06
N LEU A 197 -6.35 5.12 13.48
CA LEU A 197 -5.70 6.11 12.64
C LEU A 197 -6.07 5.90 11.18
N GLU A 198 -5.93 4.65 10.70
CA GLU A 198 -6.28 4.27 9.33
C GLU A 198 -6.42 2.74 9.20
N ASN A 199 -7.04 2.29 8.15
CA ASN A 199 -7.18 0.88 7.81
C ASN A 199 -6.69 0.54 6.40
N GLY A 200 -6.39 -0.74 6.17
CA GLY A 200 -5.79 -1.24 4.93
C GLY A 200 -6.78 -1.55 3.81
N ILE A 201 -8.05 -1.14 3.90
CA ILE A 201 -8.97 -1.20 2.77
C ILE A 201 -8.77 0.06 1.92
N PHE A 202 -8.56 -0.11 0.61
CA PHE A 202 -8.42 0.97 -0.34
C PHE A 202 -9.54 0.84 -1.37
N SER A 203 -10.60 1.63 -1.21
CA SER A 203 -11.82 1.54 -2.02
C SER A 203 -11.94 2.65 -3.06
N ARG A 204 -11.03 3.62 -3.11
CA ARG A 204 -11.00 4.62 -4.17
C ARG A 204 -10.55 4.00 -5.49
N PRO A 205 -11.05 4.51 -6.64
CA PRO A 205 -10.64 4.02 -7.95
C PRO A 205 -9.13 4.14 -8.16
N VAL A 206 -8.49 3.07 -8.59
CA VAL A 206 -7.10 3.07 -9.08
C VAL A 206 -7.09 3.43 -10.56
N PHE A 207 -6.12 4.23 -10.99
CA PHE A 207 -5.95 4.57 -12.39
C PHE A 207 -5.66 3.32 -13.22
N LYS A 208 -4.77 2.44 -12.72
CA LYS A 208 -4.38 1.22 -13.40
C LYS A 208 -3.86 0.16 -12.43
N VAL A 209 -4.14 -1.10 -12.73
CA VAL A 209 -3.48 -2.25 -12.10
C VAL A 209 -2.63 -2.95 -13.14
N ILE A 210 -1.35 -3.13 -12.87
CA ILE A 210 -0.38 -3.83 -13.71
C ILE A 210 0.05 -5.11 -13.00
N LEU A 211 -0.44 -6.24 -13.48
CA LEU A 211 -0.06 -7.56 -12.97
C LEU A 211 1.07 -8.13 -13.80
N GLY A 212 2.20 -8.39 -13.18
CA GLY A 212 3.27 -9.16 -13.81
C GLY A 212 2.88 -10.63 -13.92
N THR A 213 3.25 -11.24 -15.04
CA THR A 213 3.14 -12.67 -15.32
C THR A 213 4.51 -13.20 -15.75
N ASP A 214 4.67 -14.53 -15.88
CA ASP A 214 5.93 -15.11 -16.33
C ASP A 214 6.28 -14.71 -17.79
N ASP A 215 5.25 -14.38 -18.61
CA ASP A 215 5.38 -14.04 -20.02
C ASP A 215 5.26 -12.55 -20.32
N GLY A 216 5.09 -11.70 -19.30
CA GLY A 216 4.93 -10.24 -19.49
C GLY A 216 4.02 -9.60 -18.45
N VAL A 217 3.03 -8.81 -18.88
CA VAL A 217 2.10 -8.10 -17.99
C VAL A 217 0.66 -8.22 -18.46
N LYS A 218 -0.27 -8.13 -17.51
CA LYS A 218 -1.70 -7.96 -17.75
C LYS A 218 -2.14 -6.65 -17.09
N GLU A 219 -2.76 -5.76 -17.85
CA GLU A 219 -3.36 -4.53 -17.34
C GLU A 219 -4.86 -4.73 -17.07
N LEU A 220 -5.34 -4.13 -15.96
CA LEU A 220 -6.74 -4.14 -15.56
C LEU A 220 -7.24 -2.70 -15.39
#